data_2c4b88d36dd64b46fc138dbac15834d1
#
_entry.id   2c4b88d36dd64b46fc138dbac15834d1
#
_cell.length_a   1.000
_cell.length_b   1.000
_cell.length_c   1.000
_cell.angle_alpha   90.00
_cell.angle_beta   90.00
_cell.angle_gamma   90.00
#
_symmetry.space_group_name_H-M   'P 1'
#
loop_
_entity.id
_entity.type
_entity.pdbx_description
1 polymer ?
#
loop_
_entity_poly.entity_id
_entity_poly.type
_entity_poly.pdbx_seq_one_letter_code
_entity_poly.pdbx_strand_id
1 'polypeptide(L)'
;MNLLAKELREIVVQKYIENPLLIEGRKFDIRAYMIVVCMKPYLVLYQPGYVRMSLNPYTTENFAKDLITHLTNNSVQKNHPNYKELKEKSIISIDSLIENIISMGKLQSKEEYTEKVDKKIQEIMTLVFTVIKDKLDRKFGCFELFGFDFLLDDNLNPYLIEINTNPALYTDTQV
;
A
#
# COMPACT_ATOMS: atom_id res chain seq x y z
N MET A 1 -24.12 17.18 -33.86
CA MET A 1 -22.78 17.75 -33.63
C MET A 1 -22.68 18.12 -32.14
N ASN A 2 -21.65 17.71 -31.44
CA ASN A 2 -21.35 17.89 -29.99
C ASN A 2 -21.93 16.86 -28.99
N LEU A 3 -21.57 15.61 -29.19
CA LEU A 3 -21.60 14.60 -28.13
C LEU A 3 -20.17 14.14 -27.71
N LEU A 4 -19.12 14.83 -28.13
CA LEU A 4 -17.72 14.45 -27.94
C LEU A 4 -16.91 15.36 -26.98
N ALA A 5 -17.56 16.28 -26.29
CA ALA A 5 -16.94 17.05 -25.19
C ALA A 5 -17.23 16.40 -23.82
N LYS A 6 -17.27 15.09 -23.74
CA LYS A 6 -17.25 14.39 -22.45
C LYS A 6 -15.83 14.45 -21.89
N GLU A 7 -15.64 15.38 -20.95
CA GLU A 7 -14.60 15.43 -19.93
C GLU A 7 -13.38 14.57 -20.25
N LEU A 8 -12.33 15.21 -20.77
CA LEU A 8 -10.97 14.66 -20.71
C LEU A 8 -10.62 14.53 -19.21
N ARG A 9 -10.91 13.36 -18.65
CA ARG A 9 -10.44 13.02 -17.31
C ARG A 9 -8.94 12.85 -17.39
N GLU A 10 -8.23 13.54 -16.54
CA GLU A 10 -6.82 13.24 -16.32
C GLU A 10 -6.71 11.78 -15.92
N ILE A 11 -5.87 11.02 -16.60
CA ILE A 11 -5.63 9.62 -16.33
C ILE A 11 -4.15 9.41 -16.06
N VAL A 12 -3.85 8.51 -15.15
CA VAL A 12 -2.48 8.04 -14.89
C VAL A 12 -2.34 6.64 -15.47
N VAL A 13 -1.31 6.44 -16.30
CA VAL A 13 -0.96 5.13 -16.85
C VAL A 13 0.32 4.67 -16.18
N GLN A 14 0.26 3.52 -15.50
CA GLN A 14 1.38 2.93 -14.80
C GLN A 14 1.70 1.55 -15.37
N LYS A 15 3.01 1.22 -15.48
CA LYS A 15 3.43 -0.14 -15.82
C LYS A 15 3.01 -1.09 -14.69
N TYR A 16 2.30 -2.15 -15.06
CA TYR A 16 1.92 -3.17 -14.10
C TYR A 16 3.13 -4.00 -13.66
N ILE A 17 3.20 -4.34 -12.38
CA ILE A 17 4.22 -5.21 -11.80
C ILE A 17 3.71 -6.65 -11.89
N GLU A 18 4.23 -7.37 -12.89
CA GLU A 18 3.74 -8.72 -13.23
C GLU A 18 4.22 -9.80 -12.27
N ASN A 19 5.37 -9.56 -11.61
CA ASN A 19 5.99 -10.48 -10.66
C ASN A 19 5.97 -9.91 -9.24
N PRO A 20 4.79 -9.70 -8.63
CA PRO A 20 4.71 -9.27 -7.25
C PRO A 20 5.15 -10.41 -6.32
N LEU A 21 5.69 -10.05 -5.15
CA LEU A 21 5.83 -11.03 -4.09
C LEU A 21 4.43 -11.53 -3.67
N LEU A 22 4.29 -12.82 -3.47
CA LEU A 22 3.03 -13.44 -3.07
C LEU A 22 3.16 -14.09 -1.68
N ILE A 23 2.11 -13.98 -0.87
CA ILE A 23 1.96 -14.74 0.38
C ILE A 23 0.86 -15.77 0.16
N GLU A 24 1.16 -17.06 0.38
CA GLU A 24 0.21 -18.16 0.12
C GLU A 24 -0.39 -18.11 -1.30
N GLY A 25 0.41 -17.70 -2.29
CA GLY A 25 -0.03 -17.54 -3.67
C GLY A 25 -0.96 -16.35 -3.92
N ARG A 26 -1.13 -15.43 -2.95
CA ARG A 26 -2.01 -14.27 -3.04
C ARG A 26 -1.20 -12.98 -3.13
N LYS A 27 -1.68 -12.04 -3.94
CA LYS A 27 -1.14 -10.68 -4.02
C LYS A 27 -1.45 -9.91 -2.75
N PHE A 28 -0.53 -9.03 -2.36
CA PHE A 28 -0.72 -8.12 -1.23
C PHE A 28 -0.12 -6.75 -1.52
N ASP A 29 -0.51 -5.78 -0.73
CA ASP A 29 0.18 -4.50 -0.59
C ASP A 29 0.42 -4.16 0.88
N ILE A 30 1.36 -3.23 1.10
CA ILE A 30 1.69 -2.71 2.42
C ILE A 30 1.10 -1.31 2.52
N ARG A 31 0.21 -1.06 3.49
CA ARG A 31 -0.21 0.27 3.93
C ARG A 31 0.79 0.77 4.96
N ALA A 32 1.50 1.85 4.64
CA ALA A 32 2.33 2.58 5.60
C ALA A 32 1.76 3.98 5.84
N TYR A 33 2.12 4.60 6.95
CA TYR A 33 1.61 5.91 7.32
C TYR A 33 2.73 6.94 7.45
N MET A 34 2.45 8.16 7.00
CA MET A 34 3.26 9.34 7.25
C MET A 34 2.39 10.41 7.86
N ILE A 35 2.76 10.90 9.03
CA ILE A 35 2.13 12.07 9.63
C ILE A 35 3.05 13.28 9.55
N VAL A 36 2.58 14.34 8.92
CA VAL A 36 3.22 15.65 8.95
C VAL A 36 2.65 16.39 10.15
N VAL A 37 3.39 16.41 11.25
CA VAL A 37 2.95 16.97 12.54
C VAL A 37 3.11 18.47 12.55
N CYS A 38 4.22 18.97 11.99
CA CYS A 38 4.54 20.39 11.98
C CYS A 38 5.42 20.74 10.78
N MET A 39 5.21 21.95 10.25
CA MET A 39 5.98 22.50 9.12
C MET A 39 7.05 23.52 9.54
N LYS A 40 7.09 23.94 10.82
CA LYS A 40 8.11 24.84 11.39
C LYS A 40 8.36 24.50 12.87
N PRO A 41 9.46 23.76 13.20
CA PRO A 41 10.33 23.05 12.28
C PRO A 41 9.58 21.93 11.57
N TYR A 42 10.14 21.34 10.52
CA TYR A 42 9.57 20.14 9.91
C TYR A 42 9.65 18.98 10.91
N LEU A 43 8.50 18.42 11.23
CA LEU A 43 8.39 17.19 12.02
C LEU A 43 7.48 16.24 11.26
N VAL A 44 8.08 15.18 10.75
CA VAL A 44 7.39 14.14 9.98
C VAL A 44 7.72 12.80 10.63
N LEU A 45 6.70 12.02 10.90
CA LEU A 45 6.82 10.71 11.52
C LEU A 45 6.38 9.64 10.53
N TYR A 46 7.08 8.52 10.56
CA TYR A 46 6.77 7.29 9.86
C TYR A 46 6.19 6.26 10.83
N GLN A 47 5.18 5.53 10.38
CA GLN A 47 4.64 4.39 11.08
C GLN A 47 4.43 3.24 10.09
N PRO A 48 5.08 2.07 10.25
CA PRO A 48 4.66 0.87 9.56
C PRO A 48 3.22 0.57 9.96
N GLY A 49 2.40 0.23 8.98
CA GLY A 49 1.00 -0.02 9.21
C GLY A 49 0.69 -1.52 9.15
N TYR A 50 0.02 -1.96 8.09
CA TYR A 50 -0.44 -3.32 7.93
C TYR A 50 -0.41 -3.76 6.47
N VAL A 51 -0.68 -5.03 6.24
CA VAL A 51 -0.69 -5.66 4.92
C VAL A 51 -2.11 -6.01 4.52
N ARG A 52 -2.50 -5.67 3.30
CA ARG A 52 -3.78 -6.05 2.70
C ARG A 52 -3.54 -7.11 1.65
N MET A 53 -4.29 -8.19 1.73
CA MET A 53 -4.15 -9.34 0.83
C MET A 53 -5.38 -9.48 -0.05
N SER A 54 -5.17 -9.90 -1.30
CA SER A 54 -6.28 -10.34 -2.13
C SER A 54 -6.90 -11.61 -1.55
N LEU A 55 -8.21 -11.78 -1.69
CA LEU A 55 -8.90 -13.00 -1.25
C LEU A 55 -8.74 -14.15 -2.24
N ASN A 56 -8.51 -13.84 -3.52
CA ASN A 56 -8.24 -14.82 -4.56
C ASN A 56 -6.73 -15.07 -4.73
N PRO A 57 -6.33 -16.30 -5.13
CA PRO A 57 -4.98 -16.57 -5.59
C PRO A 57 -4.61 -15.68 -6.78
N TYR A 58 -3.35 -15.27 -6.87
CA TYR A 58 -2.85 -14.46 -7.95
C TYR A 58 -2.79 -15.27 -9.26
N THR A 59 -3.28 -14.67 -10.33
CA THR A 59 -3.15 -15.18 -11.69
C THR A 59 -3.04 -14.02 -12.68
N THR A 60 -2.37 -14.22 -13.79
CA THR A 60 -2.33 -13.26 -14.90
C THR A 60 -3.40 -13.54 -15.95
N GLU A 61 -4.18 -14.61 -15.79
CA GLU A 61 -5.31 -14.92 -16.65
C GLU A 61 -6.49 -13.99 -16.37
N ASN A 62 -7.21 -13.60 -17.43
CA ASN A 62 -8.40 -12.74 -17.35
C ASN A 62 -8.21 -11.40 -16.62
N PHE A 63 -7.02 -10.83 -16.69
CA PHE A 63 -6.58 -9.63 -16.02
C PHE A 63 -7.61 -8.49 -15.94
N ALA A 64 -8.27 -8.19 -17.05
CA ALA A 64 -9.22 -7.08 -17.15
C ALA A 64 -10.57 -7.34 -16.46
N LYS A 65 -10.87 -8.58 -16.05
CA LYS A 65 -12.17 -8.96 -15.49
C LYS A 65 -12.11 -9.35 -14.02
N ASP A 66 -10.96 -9.79 -13.52
CA ASP A 66 -10.80 -10.25 -12.15
C ASP A 66 -10.13 -9.17 -11.26
N LEU A 67 -10.91 -8.15 -10.92
CA LEU A 67 -10.43 -7.07 -10.05
C LEU A 67 -10.10 -7.57 -8.63
N ILE A 68 -10.75 -8.61 -8.14
CA ILE A 68 -10.55 -9.12 -6.77
C ILE A 68 -9.16 -9.74 -6.63
N THR A 69 -8.64 -10.37 -7.66
CA THR A 69 -7.28 -10.93 -7.68
C THR A 69 -6.20 -9.85 -7.71
N HIS A 70 -6.47 -8.71 -8.34
CA HIS A 70 -5.45 -7.69 -8.63
C HIS A 70 -5.47 -6.48 -7.70
N LEU A 71 -6.62 -6.14 -7.13
CA LEU A 71 -6.81 -4.98 -6.28
C LEU A 71 -7.07 -5.42 -4.83
N THR A 72 -6.15 -5.11 -3.95
CA THR A 72 -6.21 -5.44 -2.51
C THR A 72 -7.09 -4.49 -1.69
N ASN A 73 -7.58 -3.41 -2.32
CA ASN A 73 -8.44 -2.43 -1.69
C ASN A 73 -9.70 -3.07 -1.08
N ASN A 74 -10.00 -2.75 0.16
CA ASN A 74 -11.17 -3.29 0.88
C ASN A 74 -12.49 -3.05 0.14
N SER A 75 -12.64 -1.90 -0.56
CA SER A 75 -13.81 -1.59 -1.39
C SER A 75 -14.03 -2.60 -2.52
N VAL A 76 -12.97 -3.20 -3.05
CA VAL A 76 -13.03 -4.25 -4.07
C VAL A 76 -13.23 -5.61 -3.43
N GLN A 77 -12.45 -5.93 -2.39
CA GLN A 77 -12.50 -7.23 -1.71
C GLN A 77 -13.86 -7.52 -1.09
N LYS A 78 -14.61 -6.50 -0.65
CA LYS A 78 -16.00 -6.63 -0.17
C LYS A 78 -16.97 -7.27 -1.17
N ASN A 79 -16.63 -7.26 -2.46
CA ASN A 79 -17.45 -7.89 -3.50
C ASN A 79 -17.19 -9.39 -3.63
N HIS A 80 -16.24 -9.95 -2.88
CA HIS A 80 -16.00 -11.39 -2.86
C HIS A 80 -17.19 -12.13 -2.21
N PRO A 81 -17.72 -13.22 -2.82
CA PRO A 81 -18.88 -13.94 -2.30
C PRO A 81 -18.75 -14.36 -0.82
N ASN A 82 -17.56 -14.81 -0.43
CA ASN A 82 -17.26 -15.28 0.93
C ASN A 82 -16.52 -14.23 1.78
N TYR A 83 -16.69 -12.93 1.47
CA TYR A 83 -15.93 -11.86 2.16
C TYR A 83 -16.07 -11.92 3.68
N LYS A 84 -17.29 -12.16 4.20
CA LYS A 84 -17.55 -12.16 5.65
C LYS A 84 -16.72 -13.21 6.40
N GLU A 85 -16.49 -14.38 5.78
CA GLU A 85 -15.74 -15.49 6.36
C GLU A 85 -14.22 -15.30 6.20
N LEU A 86 -13.82 -14.60 5.13
CA LEU A 86 -12.42 -14.44 4.75
C LEU A 86 -11.82 -13.09 5.16
N LYS A 87 -12.62 -12.16 5.67
CA LYS A 87 -12.20 -10.80 6.00
C LYS A 87 -10.93 -10.77 6.87
N GLU A 88 -10.89 -11.59 7.93
CA GLU A 88 -9.73 -11.67 8.83
C GLU A 88 -8.45 -12.15 8.13
N LYS A 89 -8.58 -12.90 7.03
CA LYS A 89 -7.46 -13.36 6.21
C LYS A 89 -7.00 -12.35 5.17
N SER A 90 -7.71 -11.23 5.03
CA SER A 90 -7.37 -10.17 4.08
C SER A 90 -6.45 -9.10 4.67
N ILE A 91 -6.22 -9.13 5.98
CA ILE A 91 -5.37 -8.18 6.68
C ILE A 91 -4.44 -8.94 7.61
N ILE A 92 -3.14 -8.68 7.53
CA ILE A 92 -2.13 -9.24 8.41
C ILE A 92 -1.17 -8.16 8.91
N SER A 93 -0.52 -8.41 10.03
CA SER A 93 0.47 -7.50 10.58
C SER A 93 1.77 -7.50 9.78
N ILE A 94 2.59 -6.47 9.94
CA ILE A 94 3.94 -6.42 9.36
C ILE A 94 4.81 -7.57 9.95
N ASP A 95 4.64 -7.91 11.21
CA ASP A 95 5.37 -9.03 11.81
C ASP A 95 5.01 -10.36 11.12
N SER A 96 3.73 -10.60 10.86
CA SER A 96 3.30 -11.79 10.08
C SER A 96 3.83 -11.78 8.65
N LEU A 97 3.91 -10.60 7.99
CA LEU A 97 4.55 -10.49 6.67
C LEU A 97 6.01 -10.94 6.74
N ILE A 98 6.76 -10.43 7.72
CA ILE A 98 8.18 -10.74 7.91
C ILE A 98 8.37 -12.25 8.13
N GLU A 99 7.57 -12.86 9.00
CA GLU A 99 7.61 -14.31 9.26
C GLU A 99 7.35 -15.13 7.97
N ASN A 100 6.38 -14.71 7.17
CA ASN A 100 6.13 -15.35 5.87
C ASN A 100 7.33 -15.23 4.93
N ILE A 101 7.95 -14.04 4.80
CA ILE A 101 9.11 -13.83 3.92
C ILE A 101 10.32 -14.67 4.41
N ILE A 102 10.53 -14.77 5.72
CA ILE A 102 11.58 -15.61 6.31
C ILE A 102 11.29 -17.08 6.01
N SER A 103 10.06 -17.55 6.17
CA SER A 103 9.68 -18.93 5.87
C SER A 103 9.87 -19.32 4.41
N MET A 104 9.77 -18.34 3.50
CA MET A 104 10.08 -18.51 2.07
C MET A 104 11.61 -18.55 1.78
N GLY A 105 12.45 -18.34 2.79
CA GLY A 105 13.91 -18.28 2.63
C GLY A 105 14.43 -17.02 1.92
N LYS A 106 13.60 -15.97 1.81
CA LYS A 106 13.99 -14.72 1.15
C LYS A 106 14.68 -13.73 2.10
N LEU A 107 14.47 -13.88 3.40
CA LEU A 107 15.12 -13.16 4.49
C LEU A 107 15.53 -14.12 5.59
N GLN A 108 16.51 -13.73 6.40
CA GLN A 108 16.99 -14.53 7.53
C GLN A 108 16.50 -13.97 8.88
N SER A 109 16.17 -12.68 8.93
CA SER A 109 15.75 -12.04 10.17
C SER A 109 14.91 -10.78 9.95
N LYS A 110 14.31 -10.27 11.04
CA LYS A 110 13.57 -9.00 11.04
C LYS A 110 14.47 -7.80 10.75
N GLU A 111 15.70 -7.84 11.23
CA GLU A 111 16.69 -6.79 10.97
C GLU A 111 17.00 -6.70 9.48
N GLU A 112 17.07 -7.84 8.79
CA GLU A 112 17.30 -7.85 7.35
C GLU A 112 16.10 -7.26 6.59
N TYR A 113 14.87 -7.51 7.04
CA TYR A 113 13.68 -6.84 6.50
C TYR A 113 13.78 -5.31 6.67
N THR A 114 14.15 -4.86 7.87
CA THR A 114 14.31 -3.44 8.15
C THR A 114 15.32 -2.80 7.20
N GLU A 115 16.46 -3.43 6.98
CA GLU A 115 17.50 -2.90 6.09
C GLU A 115 17.10 -2.93 4.60
N LYS A 116 16.50 -4.03 4.14
CA LYS A 116 16.23 -4.23 2.71
C LYS A 116 14.93 -3.64 2.22
N VAL A 117 13.91 -3.57 3.07
CA VAL A 117 12.55 -3.17 2.70
C VAL A 117 12.13 -1.89 3.40
N ASP A 118 12.12 -1.89 4.74
CA ASP A 118 11.54 -0.79 5.51
C ASP A 118 12.30 0.53 5.30
N LYS A 119 13.63 0.49 5.27
CA LYS A 119 14.44 1.68 4.96
C LYS A 119 14.17 2.24 3.57
N LYS A 120 14.00 1.38 2.56
CA LYS A 120 13.66 1.84 1.20
C LYS A 120 12.27 2.49 1.16
N ILE A 121 11.30 1.94 1.89
CA ILE A 121 9.97 2.56 2.05
C ILE A 121 10.11 3.95 2.65
N GLN A 122 10.87 4.11 3.73
CA GLN A 122 11.12 5.40 4.38
C GLN A 122 11.84 6.39 3.45
N GLU A 123 12.81 5.93 2.66
CA GLU A 123 13.50 6.75 1.64
C GLU A 123 12.53 7.28 0.59
N ILE A 124 11.65 6.42 0.04
CA ILE A 124 10.63 6.81 -0.93
C ILE A 124 9.68 7.84 -0.30
N MET A 125 9.20 7.60 0.91
CA MET A 125 8.31 8.52 1.62
C MET A 125 8.99 9.86 1.90
N THR A 126 10.26 9.85 2.27
CA THR A 126 11.08 11.06 2.48
C THR A 126 11.23 11.86 1.19
N LEU A 127 11.46 11.17 0.07
CA LEU A 127 11.53 11.80 -1.25
C LEU A 127 10.19 12.48 -1.60
N VAL A 128 9.07 11.77 -1.42
CA VAL A 128 7.74 12.33 -1.65
C VAL A 128 7.52 13.58 -0.80
N PHE A 129 7.80 13.52 0.51
CA PHE A 129 7.67 14.68 1.39
C PHE A 129 8.53 15.85 0.90
N THR A 130 9.77 15.59 0.49
CA THR A 130 10.69 16.61 -0.01
C THR A 130 10.14 17.34 -1.23
N VAL A 131 9.44 16.64 -2.11
CA VAL A 131 8.82 17.21 -3.32
C VAL A 131 7.59 18.05 -2.99
N ILE A 132 6.79 17.64 -2.01
CA ILE A 132 5.50 18.29 -1.71
C ILE A 132 5.55 19.33 -0.59
N LYS A 133 6.59 19.34 0.26
CA LYS A 133 6.67 20.15 1.49
C LYS A 133 6.40 21.63 1.27
N ASP A 134 6.80 22.19 0.14
CA ASP A 134 6.60 23.62 -0.15
C ASP A 134 5.19 23.94 -0.69
N LYS A 135 4.40 22.90 -1.00
CA LYS A 135 2.99 23.02 -1.42
C LYS A 135 2.02 22.86 -0.25
N LEU A 136 2.49 22.36 0.90
CA LEU A 136 1.67 22.18 2.09
C LEU A 136 1.50 23.49 2.85
N ASP A 137 0.28 23.74 3.34
CA ASP A 137 -0.03 24.90 4.16
C ASP A 137 0.74 24.88 5.50
N ARG A 138 1.36 26.04 5.84
CA ARG A 138 2.17 26.19 7.06
C ARG A 138 1.38 26.88 8.17
N LYS A 139 0.19 26.37 8.48
CA LYS A 139 -0.68 26.91 9.51
C LYS A 139 -0.45 26.23 10.85
N PHE A 140 -0.40 27.02 11.92
CA PHE A 140 -0.32 26.50 13.29
C PHE A 140 -1.59 25.67 13.61
N GLY A 141 -1.41 24.51 14.23
CA GLY A 141 -2.50 23.60 14.58
C GLY A 141 -2.97 22.70 13.44
N CYS A 142 -2.41 22.82 12.23
CA CYS A 142 -2.66 21.89 11.14
C CYS A 142 -1.65 20.73 11.15
N PHE A 143 -2.16 19.54 10.91
CA PHE A 143 -1.38 18.34 10.66
C PHE A 143 -2.01 17.59 9.48
N GLU A 144 -1.28 16.68 8.87
CA GLU A 144 -1.79 15.85 7.79
C GLU A 144 -1.34 14.39 7.96
N LEU A 145 -2.25 13.46 7.75
CA LEU A 145 -1.98 12.03 7.77
C LEU A 145 -2.13 11.47 6.36
N PHE A 146 -1.06 10.85 5.87
CA PHE A 146 -1.04 10.19 4.57
C PHE A 146 -0.94 8.67 4.74
N GLY A 147 -1.69 7.93 3.92
CA GLY A 147 -1.54 6.50 3.76
C GLY A 147 -0.83 6.20 2.43
N PHE A 148 0.29 5.50 2.51
CA PHE A 148 1.10 5.08 1.37
C PHE A 148 0.87 3.61 1.09
N ASP A 149 0.60 3.26 -0.15
CA ASP A 149 0.40 1.89 -0.57
C ASP A 149 1.61 1.41 -1.38
N PHE A 150 2.27 0.37 -0.88
CA PHE A 150 3.46 -0.21 -1.50
C PHE A 150 3.21 -1.65 -1.93
N LEU A 151 3.72 -1.99 -3.12
CA LEU A 151 3.84 -3.37 -3.58
C LEU A 151 5.30 -3.80 -3.48
N LEU A 152 5.55 -5.04 -3.07
CA LEU A 152 6.87 -5.66 -3.17
C LEU A 152 6.94 -6.54 -4.42
N ASP A 153 8.04 -6.46 -5.16
CA ASP A 153 8.35 -7.46 -6.17
C ASP A 153 8.99 -8.72 -5.52
N ASP A 154 9.23 -9.73 -6.32
CA ASP A 154 9.84 -10.99 -5.87
C ASP A 154 11.29 -10.84 -5.36
N ASN A 155 11.94 -9.71 -5.66
CA ASN A 155 13.26 -9.34 -5.17
C ASN A 155 13.21 -8.42 -3.93
N LEU A 156 12.04 -8.25 -3.30
CA LEU A 156 11.81 -7.39 -2.15
C LEU A 156 12.04 -5.90 -2.42
N ASN A 157 11.89 -5.45 -3.66
CA ASN A 157 11.91 -4.02 -3.95
C ASN A 157 10.52 -3.43 -3.73
N PRO A 158 10.39 -2.36 -2.92
CA PRO A 158 9.13 -1.67 -2.75
C PRO A 158 8.86 -0.71 -3.91
N TYR A 159 7.63 -0.73 -4.39
CA TYR A 159 7.10 0.19 -5.40
C TYR A 159 5.94 0.97 -4.79
N LEU A 160 6.02 2.29 -4.81
CA LEU A 160 4.91 3.15 -4.42
C LEU A 160 3.81 3.07 -5.47
N ILE A 161 2.61 2.69 -5.05
CA ILE A 161 1.43 2.55 -5.92
C ILE A 161 0.57 3.80 -5.87
N GLU A 162 0.19 4.23 -4.66
CA GLU A 162 -0.63 5.42 -4.46
C GLU A 162 -0.39 6.07 -3.09
N ILE A 163 -0.83 7.33 -2.98
CA ILE A 163 -0.82 8.09 -1.73
C ILE A 163 -2.23 8.55 -1.46
N ASN A 164 -2.75 8.19 -0.31
CA ASN A 164 -4.07 8.55 0.15
C ASN A 164 -3.98 9.69 1.16
N THR A 165 -4.62 10.83 0.87
CA THR A 165 -4.92 11.85 1.86
C THR A 165 -6.14 11.38 2.67
N ASN A 166 -6.15 11.55 3.96
CA ASN A 166 -7.24 11.08 4.82
C ASN A 166 -7.47 9.55 4.76
N PRO A 167 -6.42 8.74 5.03
CA PRO A 167 -6.54 7.29 5.04
C PRO A 167 -7.50 6.82 6.13
N ALA A 168 -8.31 5.80 5.82
CA ALA A 168 -9.18 5.21 6.81
C ALA A 168 -8.36 4.48 7.90
N LEU A 169 -8.72 4.72 9.15
CA LEU A 169 -8.17 4.06 10.34
C LEU A 169 -9.25 3.12 10.89
N TYR A 170 -9.35 1.92 10.33
CA TYR A 170 -10.30 0.92 10.80
C TYR A 170 -9.76 0.19 12.03
N THR A 171 -10.65 -0.07 12.98
CA THR A 171 -10.37 -0.84 14.21
C THR A 171 -11.18 -2.13 14.27
N ASP A 172 -11.72 -2.56 13.13
CA ASP A 172 -12.64 -3.70 13.02
C ASP A 172 -11.95 -5.00 12.57
N THR A 173 -10.62 -5.04 12.66
CA THR A 173 -9.76 -6.22 12.47
C THR A 173 -8.85 -6.39 13.68
N GLN A 174 -8.20 -7.56 13.80
CA GLN A 174 -7.28 -7.86 14.92
C GLN A 174 -5.88 -7.27 14.75
N VAL A 175 -5.64 -6.51 13.68
CA VAL A 175 -4.35 -5.89 13.33
C VAL A 175 -4.40 -4.39 13.51
#